data_2f3e8a77fb0ec6e3c1825d6fa04cd437
#
_entry.id   2f3e8a77fb0ec6e3c1825d6fa04cd437
#
_cell.length_a   1.000
_cell.length_b   1.000
_cell.length_c   1.000
_cell.angle_alpha   90.00
_cell.angle_beta   90.00
_cell.angle_gamma   90.00
#
_symmetry.space_group_name_H-M   'P 1'
#
loop_
_entity.id
_entity.type
_entity.pdbx_description
1 polymer ?
#
loop_
_entity_poly.entity_id
_entity_poly.type
_entity_poly.pdbx_seq_one_letter_code
_entity_poly.pdbx_strand_id
1 'polypeptide(L)'
;TQSPSSAASDVYKRQGQEKTPEDYFLAGRSLPWWAIGTSLIAANIAADQIIGMNGDAYAFGMAIAVYEWTAAVALIVVGKFLLPVYLKQQVFTMPQLLSQRYDTRVSKLLAVLMLIMYVFVILPTILWLGAKAVNNLTGLDLILSMILLGLLSLAYSLYGGLKAVAFTDIIQVSLLIFAGLYVSYVGLNAISDGSGAWEGFMILQSEFPEKFDALLSYVPKEQDPEAYGNYVKLPGIWVLIGGMWIAHFYYWGTNQYLSLIHI
;
A
#
# COMPACT_ATOMS: atom_id res chain seq x y z
N THR A 1 -16.64 25.55 32.86
CA THR A 1 -17.88 24.84 32.51
C THR A 1 -18.51 25.56 31.36
N GLN A 2 -18.24 25.14 30.12
CA GLN A 2 -18.94 25.65 28.93
C GLN A 2 -20.40 25.17 28.98
N SER A 3 -21.32 26.06 28.72
CA SER A 3 -22.76 25.74 28.71
C SER A 3 -23.08 24.77 27.52
N PRO A 4 -24.04 23.85 27.68
CA PRO A 4 -24.40 22.88 26.60
C PRO A 4 -24.84 23.56 25.29
N SER A 5 -25.27 24.81 25.33
CA SER A 5 -25.69 25.60 24.16
C SER A 5 -24.51 26.04 23.29
N SER A 6 -23.30 26.23 23.85
CA SER A 6 -22.12 26.62 23.08
C SER A 6 -21.56 25.43 22.25
N ALA A 7 -21.56 24.23 22.83
CA ALA A 7 -21.13 23.03 22.13
C ALA A 7 -22.05 22.67 20.96
N ALA A 8 -23.34 22.79 21.14
CA ALA A 8 -24.33 22.58 20.04
C ALA A 8 -24.18 23.62 18.93
N SER A 9 -23.95 24.90 19.29
CA SER A 9 -23.68 25.98 18.34
C SER A 9 -22.40 25.77 17.55
N ASP A 10 -21.34 25.25 18.19
CA ASP A 10 -20.07 24.96 17.54
C ASP A 10 -20.14 23.73 16.60
N VAL A 11 -20.94 22.72 16.95
CA VAL A 11 -21.26 21.60 16.07
C VAL A 11 -22.08 22.07 14.85
N TYR A 12 -23.06 22.93 15.04
CA TYR A 12 -23.86 23.45 13.95
C TYR A 12 -23.08 24.39 13.02
N LYS A 13 -22.16 25.20 13.56
CA LYS A 13 -21.25 26.05 12.78
C LYS A 13 -20.25 25.23 11.96
N ARG A 14 -19.84 24.05 12.45
CA ARG A 14 -18.94 23.16 11.71
C ARG A 14 -19.62 22.39 10.58
N GLN A 15 -20.94 22.21 10.63
CA GLN A 15 -21.71 21.53 9.57
C GLN A 15 -21.99 22.40 8.35
N GLY A 16 -21.82 23.74 8.45
CA GLY A 16 -22.11 24.71 7.37
C GLY A 16 -20.86 25.38 6.77
N GLN A 17 -19.65 25.06 7.20
CA GLN A 17 -18.44 25.61 6.59
C GLN A 17 -18.15 24.89 5.28
N GLU A 18 -18.07 25.64 4.19
CA GLU A 18 -17.51 25.15 2.93
C GLU A 18 -16.13 24.54 3.22
N LYS A 19 -15.94 23.27 2.86
CA LYS A 19 -14.67 22.58 3.04
C LYS A 19 -13.61 23.30 2.22
N THR A 20 -12.61 23.83 2.87
CA THR A 20 -11.45 24.42 2.17
C THR A 20 -10.70 23.32 1.43
N PRO A 21 -9.92 23.62 0.38
CA PRO A 21 -9.03 22.66 -0.24
C PRO A 21 -8.10 21.97 0.80
N GLU A 22 -7.68 22.68 1.83
CA GLU A 22 -6.86 22.15 2.91
C GLU A 22 -7.63 21.11 3.76
N ASP A 23 -8.90 21.35 4.07
CA ASP A 23 -9.77 20.40 4.77
C ASP A 23 -10.00 19.14 3.94
N TYR A 24 -10.18 19.30 2.64
CA TYR A 24 -10.46 18.20 1.73
C TYR A 24 -9.22 17.33 1.46
N PHE A 25 -8.08 17.94 1.13
CA PHE A 25 -6.87 17.24 0.72
C PHE A 25 -5.92 16.89 1.87
N LEU A 26 -5.94 17.62 2.99
CA LEU A 26 -5.03 17.44 4.13
C LEU A 26 -5.77 17.07 5.42
N ALA A 27 -7.08 16.79 5.37
CA ALA A 27 -7.91 16.52 6.55
C ALA A 27 -7.78 17.61 7.65
N GLY A 28 -7.52 18.88 7.26
CA GLY A 28 -7.28 19.99 8.18
C GLY A 28 -6.09 19.77 9.13
N ARG A 29 -5.15 18.89 8.79
CA ARG A 29 -3.98 18.47 9.61
C ARG A 29 -4.37 18.00 11.03
N SER A 30 -5.54 17.40 11.17
CA SER A 30 -6.12 17.02 12.47
C SER A 30 -6.05 15.52 12.77
N LEU A 31 -5.43 14.72 11.91
CA LEU A 31 -5.31 13.28 12.10
C LEU A 31 -4.26 12.96 13.18
N PRO A 32 -4.58 12.08 14.14
CA PRO A 32 -3.60 11.60 15.11
C PRO A 32 -2.56 10.68 14.43
N TRP A 33 -1.36 10.57 15.00
CA TRP A 33 -0.25 9.82 14.43
C TRP A 33 -0.58 8.35 14.10
N TRP A 34 -1.39 7.70 14.94
CA TRP A 34 -1.81 6.31 14.70
C TRP A 34 -2.78 6.19 13.51
N ALA A 35 -3.66 7.19 13.27
CA ALA A 35 -4.53 7.19 12.10
C ALA A 35 -3.75 7.44 10.82
N ILE A 36 -2.70 8.28 10.88
CA ILE A 36 -1.77 8.49 9.76
C ILE A 36 -1.04 7.18 9.46
N GLY A 37 -0.50 6.50 10.48
CA GLY A 37 0.19 5.23 10.31
C GLY A 37 -0.69 4.12 9.73
N THR A 38 -1.92 3.98 10.22
CA THR A 38 -2.89 3.00 9.67
C THR A 38 -3.30 3.33 8.25
N SER A 39 -3.55 4.60 7.93
CA SER A 39 -3.90 5.01 6.58
C SER A 39 -2.72 4.79 5.60
N LEU A 40 -1.48 5.01 6.05
CA LEU A 40 -0.29 4.71 5.25
C LEU A 40 -0.17 3.20 4.94
N ILE A 41 -0.43 2.35 5.92
CA ILE A 41 -0.45 0.89 5.73
C ILE A 41 -1.57 0.50 4.76
N ALA A 42 -2.79 1.02 4.96
CA ALA A 42 -3.93 0.74 4.09
C ALA A 42 -3.68 1.17 2.64
N ALA A 43 -3.11 2.35 2.46
CA ALA A 43 -2.78 2.87 1.12
C ALA A 43 -1.72 2.01 0.40
N ASN A 44 -0.87 1.30 1.15
CA ASN A 44 0.11 0.39 0.59
C ASN A 44 -0.49 -0.98 0.24
N ILE A 45 -1.50 -1.46 0.98
CA ILE A 45 -2.09 -2.78 0.78
C ILE A 45 -3.31 -2.66 -0.15
N ALA A 46 -3.08 -2.81 -1.44
CA ALA A 46 -4.13 -2.87 -2.45
C ALA A 46 -4.34 -4.32 -2.96
N ALA A 47 -5.21 -4.51 -3.95
CA ALA A 47 -5.52 -5.83 -4.49
C ALA A 47 -4.30 -6.53 -5.12
N ASP A 48 -3.36 -5.79 -5.66
CA ASP A 48 -2.10 -6.28 -6.21
C ASP A 48 -1.19 -6.86 -5.13
N GLN A 49 -1.16 -6.27 -3.94
CA GLN A 49 -0.44 -6.83 -2.80
C GLN A 49 -1.08 -8.15 -2.33
N ILE A 50 -2.40 -8.18 -2.17
CA ILE A 50 -3.07 -9.37 -1.65
C ILE A 50 -3.03 -10.53 -2.65
N ILE A 51 -3.33 -10.28 -3.93
CA ILE A 51 -3.42 -11.33 -4.95
C ILE A 51 -2.05 -11.61 -5.56
N GLY A 52 -1.30 -10.55 -5.93
CA GLY A 52 -0.01 -10.66 -6.59
C GLY A 52 1.04 -11.26 -5.67
N MET A 53 1.26 -10.66 -4.48
CA MET A 53 2.29 -11.16 -3.55
C MET A 53 1.99 -12.55 -2.99
N ASN A 54 0.72 -12.96 -2.83
CA ASN A 54 0.41 -14.33 -2.45
C ASN A 54 0.80 -15.31 -3.57
N GLY A 55 0.58 -14.95 -4.83
CA GLY A 55 1.06 -15.74 -5.98
C GLY A 55 2.58 -15.81 -6.03
N ASP A 56 3.25 -14.69 -5.80
CA ASP A 56 4.71 -14.62 -5.74
C ASP A 56 5.28 -15.38 -4.53
N ALA A 57 4.62 -15.32 -3.37
CA ALA A 57 5.02 -16.11 -2.20
C ALA A 57 4.88 -17.61 -2.43
N TYR A 58 3.89 -18.04 -3.19
CA TYR A 58 3.79 -19.44 -3.62
C TYR A 58 4.96 -19.85 -4.51
N ALA A 59 5.36 -19.00 -5.46
CA ALA A 59 6.45 -19.26 -6.39
C ALA A 59 7.85 -19.15 -5.72
N PHE A 60 8.09 -18.04 -4.98
CA PHE A 60 9.42 -17.66 -4.49
C PHE A 60 9.62 -17.92 -3.00
N GLY A 61 8.56 -18.27 -2.28
CA GLY A 61 8.60 -18.42 -0.83
C GLY A 61 8.82 -17.10 -0.10
N MET A 62 9.58 -17.15 1.00
CA MET A 62 9.82 -16.03 1.91
C MET A 62 10.71 -14.92 1.32
N ALA A 63 11.43 -15.22 0.24
CA ALA A 63 12.29 -14.24 -0.44
C ALA A 63 11.51 -13.00 -0.89
N ILE A 64 10.23 -13.11 -1.26
CA ILE A 64 9.42 -11.94 -1.64
C ILE A 64 9.17 -11.00 -0.44
N ALA A 65 9.01 -11.52 0.77
CA ALA A 65 8.77 -10.72 1.96
C ALA A 65 9.96 -9.83 2.32
N VAL A 66 11.18 -10.25 2.01
CA VAL A 66 12.39 -9.47 2.31
C VAL A 66 12.41 -8.13 1.54
N TYR A 67 11.85 -8.11 0.35
CA TYR A 67 11.72 -6.88 -0.44
C TYR A 67 10.81 -5.86 0.28
N GLU A 68 9.73 -6.31 0.91
CA GLU A 68 8.88 -5.45 1.72
C GLU A 68 9.53 -5.05 3.05
N TRP A 69 10.29 -5.92 3.68
CA TRP A 69 10.97 -5.60 4.94
C TRP A 69 12.03 -4.50 4.78
N THR A 70 12.72 -4.45 3.64
CA THR A 70 13.66 -3.37 3.35
C THR A 70 12.97 -2.01 3.22
N ALA A 71 11.68 -1.97 2.87
CA ALA A 71 10.88 -0.77 2.85
C ALA A 71 10.75 -0.11 4.24
N ALA A 72 10.77 -0.90 5.32
CA ALA A 72 10.72 -0.36 6.69
C ALA A 72 11.92 0.56 6.97
N VAL A 73 13.10 0.19 6.50
CA VAL A 73 14.31 1.03 6.63
C VAL A 73 14.17 2.31 5.81
N ALA A 74 13.66 2.20 4.58
CA ALA A 74 13.40 3.37 3.74
C ALA A 74 12.39 4.33 4.39
N LEU A 75 11.32 3.81 5.01
CA LEU A 75 10.35 4.61 5.76
C LEU A 75 10.97 5.37 6.92
N ILE A 76 11.87 4.74 7.69
CA ILE A 76 12.60 5.40 8.78
C ILE A 76 13.45 6.55 8.22
N VAL A 77 14.16 6.32 7.12
CA VAL A 77 14.98 7.35 6.47
C VAL A 77 14.12 8.50 5.94
N VAL A 78 13.02 8.19 5.26
CA VAL A 78 12.06 9.20 4.76
C VAL A 78 11.48 9.99 5.92
N GLY A 79 11.00 9.33 6.97
CA GLY A 79 10.41 10.00 8.14
C GLY A 79 11.40 10.90 8.88
N LYS A 80 12.67 10.48 8.99
CA LYS A 80 13.69 11.22 9.73
C LYS A 80 14.32 12.37 8.93
N PHE A 81 14.51 12.20 7.62
CA PHE A 81 15.29 13.14 6.82
C PHE A 81 14.45 13.90 5.79
N LEU A 82 13.54 13.25 5.08
CA LEU A 82 12.77 13.88 4.00
C LEU A 82 11.53 14.59 4.53
N LEU A 83 10.78 13.96 5.41
CA LEU A 83 9.53 14.52 5.95
C LEU A 83 9.75 15.87 6.65
N PRO A 84 10.76 16.07 7.51
CA PRO A 84 11.03 17.40 8.10
C PRO A 84 11.30 18.49 7.05
N VAL A 85 11.93 18.14 5.93
CA VAL A 85 12.18 19.08 4.82
C VAL A 85 10.88 19.47 4.15
N TYR A 86 10.01 18.50 3.85
CA TYR A 86 8.70 18.76 3.23
C TYR A 86 7.82 19.64 4.11
N LEU A 87 7.74 19.33 5.39
CA LEU A 87 6.98 20.13 6.35
C LEU A 87 7.50 21.55 6.50
N LYS A 88 8.82 21.73 6.56
CA LYS A 88 9.45 23.05 6.67
C LYS A 88 9.23 23.91 5.41
N GLN A 89 9.25 23.28 4.24
CA GLN A 89 9.07 23.97 2.97
C GLN A 89 7.57 24.10 2.58
N GLN A 90 6.66 23.57 3.39
CA GLN A 90 5.21 23.58 3.12
C GLN A 90 4.88 23.00 1.74
N VAL A 91 5.60 21.93 1.36
CA VAL A 91 5.38 21.23 0.08
C VAL A 91 4.24 20.24 0.24
N PHE A 92 3.19 20.39 -0.54
CA PHE A 92 2.03 19.49 -0.52
C PHE A 92 2.09 18.40 -1.60
N THR A 93 2.84 18.64 -2.67
CA THR A 93 2.94 17.73 -3.81
C THR A 93 4.36 17.64 -4.35
N MET A 94 4.75 16.48 -4.91
CA MET A 94 6.07 16.34 -5.53
C MET A 94 6.31 17.26 -6.71
N PRO A 95 5.34 17.52 -7.61
CA PRO A 95 5.48 18.55 -8.61
C PRO A 95 5.79 19.94 -8.03
N GLN A 96 5.19 20.30 -6.88
CA GLN A 96 5.49 21.57 -6.19
C GLN A 96 6.93 21.62 -5.69
N LEU A 97 7.45 20.54 -5.13
CA LEU A 97 8.86 20.45 -4.72
C LEU A 97 9.79 20.68 -5.89
N LEU A 98 9.50 20.08 -7.04
CA LEU A 98 10.31 20.27 -8.25
C LEU A 98 10.22 21.68 -8.82
N SER A 99 9.06 22.35 -8.73
CA SER A 99 8.94 23.74 -9.16
C SER A 99 9.75 24.72 -8.31
N GLN A 100 9.89 24.40 -7.01
CA GLN A 100 10.75 25.21 -6.10
C GLN A 100 12.24 24.97 -6.31
N ARG A 101 12.64 23.76 -6.72
CA ARG A 101 14.05 23.38 -6.86
C ARG A 101 14.63 23.59 -8.26
N TYR A 102 13.83 23.39 -9.30
CA TYR A 102 14.25 23.44 -10.69
C TYR A 102 13.46 24.50 -11.48
N ASP A 103 12.39 24.08 -12.15
CA ASP A 103 11.58 24.94 -13.00
C ASP A 103 10.13 24.39 -13.08
N THR A 104 9.19 25.28 -13.36
CA THR A 104 7.79 24.97 -13.61
C THR A 104 7.59 23.99 -14.77
N ARG A 105 8.47 23.99 -15.75
CA ARG A 105 8.42 23.04 -16.89
C ARG A 105 8.65 21.59 -16.41
N VAL A 106 9.67 21.38 -15.57
CA VAL A 106 9.98 20.08 -14.98
C VAL A 106 8.83 19.60 -14.10
N SER A 107 8.27 20.48 -13.30
CA SER A 107 7.10 20.19 -12.46
C SER A 107 5.89 19.74 -13.28
N LYS A 108 5.56 20.46 -14.36
CA LYS A 108 4.45 20.11 -15.26
C LYS A 108 4.70 18.77 -15.97
N LEU A 109 5.92 18.52 -16.45
CA LEU A 109 6.28 17.26 -17.08
C LEU A 109 6.08 16.08 -16.12
N LEU A 110 6.58 16.20 -14.88
CA LEU A 110 6.38 15.16 -13.87
C LEU A 110 4.89 14.95 -13.56
N ALA A 111 4.11 16.02 -13.39
CA ALA A 111 2.68 15.93 -13.12
C ALA A 111 1.93 15.18 -14.25
N VAL A 112 2.25 15.46 -15.51
CA VAL A 112 1.66 14.77 -16.66
C VAL A 112 2.08 13.30 -16.68
N LEU A 113 3.36 12.99 -16.47
CA LEU A 113 3.84 11.61 -16.43
C LEU A 113 3.18 10.82 -15.29
N MET A 114 3.08 11.40 -14.08
CA MET A 114 2.38 10.77 -12.96
C MET A 114 0.91 10.53 -13.27
N LEU A 115 0.23 11.50 -13.88
CA LEU A 115 -1.18 11.36 -14.28
C LEU A 115 -1.36 10.19 -15.26
N ILE A 116 -0.50 10.09 -16.27
CA ILE A 116 -0.51 8.99 -17.23
C ILE A 116 -0.31 7.65 -16.52
N MET A 117 0.68 7.57 -15.63
CA MET A 117 0.95 6.35 -14.85
C MET A 117 -0.25 5.96 -13.98
N TYR A 118 -0.87 6.90 -13.27
CA TYR A 118 -2.01 6.59 -12.41
C TYR A 118 -3.24 6.16 -13.22
N VAL A 119 -3.56 6.86 -14.30
CA VAL A 119 -4.79 6.61 -15.10
C VAL A 119 -4.66 5.34 -15.96
N PHE A 120 -3.50 5.12 -16.59
CA PHE A 120 -3.36 4.04 -17.58
C PHE A 120 -2.66 2.78 -17.06
N VAL A 121 -1.98 2.85 -15.92
CA VAL A 121 -1.26 1.70 -15.36
C VAL A 121 -1.81 1.31 -14.00
N ILE A 122 -1.71 2.18 -13.00
CA ILE A 122 -1.99 1.83 -11.61
C ILE A 122 -3.49 1.57 -11.40
N LEU A 123 -4.35 2.50 -11.78
CA LEU A 123 -5.79 2.38 -11.57
C LEU A 123 -6.41 1.17 -12.29
N PRO A 124 -6.14 0.92 -13.59
CA PRO A 124 -6.65 -0.26 -14.27
C PRO A 124 -6.17 -1.58 -13.62
N THR A 125 -4.90 -1.64 -13.20
CA THR A 125 -4.33 -2.83 -12.56
C THR A 125 -5.05 -3.16 -11.25
N ILE A 126 -5.22 -2.17 -10.37
CA ILE A 126 -5.90 -2.35 -9.08
C ILE A 126 -7.37 -2.71 -9.29
N LEU A 127 -8.07 -2.02 -10.20
CA LEU A 127 -9.48 -2.32 -10.51
C LEU A 127 -9.65 -3.71 -11.10
N TRP A 128 -8.78 -4.14 -12.00
CA TRP A 128 -8.84 -5.47 -12.61
C TRP A 128 -8.60 -6.57 -11.58
N LEU A 129 -7.57 -6.44 -10.74
CA LEU A 129 -7.28 -7.42 -9.68
C LEU A 129 -8.39 -7.47 -8.64
N GLY A 130 -8.89 -6.33 -8.20
CA GLY A 130 -10.03 -6.26 -7.28
C GLY A 130 -11.30 -6.88 -7.88
N ALA A 131 -11.60 -6.58 -9.14
CA ALA A 131 -12.74 -7.14 -9.84
C ALA A 131 -12.61 -8.66 -10.05
N LYS A 132 -11.40 -9.15 -10.30
CA LYS A 132 -11.13 -10.59 -10.40
C LYS A 132 -11.39 -11.31 -9.08
N ALA A 133 -11.04 -10.70 -7.95
CA ALA A 133 -11.38 -11.24 -6.64
C ALA A 133 -12.91 -11.31 -6.43
N VAL A 134 -13.62 -10.22 -6.75
CA VAL A 134 -15.09 -10.19 -6.66
C VAL A 134 -15.73 -11.23 -7.59
N ASN A 135 -15.28 -11.32 -8.83
CA ASN A 135 -15.76 -12.33 -9.78
C ASN A 135 -15.56 -13.75 -9.27
N ASN A 136 -14.39 -14.08 -8.74
CA ASN A 136 -14.10 -15.42 -8.20
C ASN A 136 -14.96 -15.78 -6.99
N LEU A 137 -15.29 -14.80 -6.14
CA LEU A 137 -16.07 -15.03 -4.91
C LEU A 137 -17.58 -15.03 -5.16
N THR A 138 -18.07 -14.19 -6.06
CA THR A 138 -19.50 -13.93 -6.25
C THR A 138 -20.06 -14.48 -7.56
N GLY A 139 -19.22 -14.78 -8.54
CA GLY A 139 -19.62 -15.15 -9.89
C GLY A 139 -20.10 -13.96 -10.75
N LEU A 140 -20.02 -12.72 -10.26
CA LEU A 140 -20.37 -11.52 -11.03
C LEU A 140 -19.44 -11.36 -12.23
N ASP A 141 -19.97 -10.82 -13.33
CA ASP A 141 -19.17 -10.49 -14.50
C ASP A 141 -17.99 -9.54 -14.16
N LEU A 142 -16.83 -9.78 -14.77
CA LEU A 142 -15.60 -9.04 -14.48
C LEU A 142 -15.74 -7.55 -14.76
N ILE A 143 -16.35 -7.18 -15.90
CA ILE A 143 -16.52 -5.78 -16.29
C ILE A 143 -17.50 -5.08 -15.36
N LEU A 144 -18.60 -5.76 -15.03
CA LEU A 144 -19.57 -5.23 -14.06
C LEU A 144 -18.91 -5.01 -12.68
N SER A 145 -18.09 -5.95 -12.23
CA SER A 145 -17.34 -5.83 -10.98
C SER A 145 -16.37 -4.64 -10.99
N MET A 146 -15.66 -4.41 -12.11
CA MET A 146 -14.79 -3.24 -12.27
C MET A 146 -15.58 -1.92 -12.19
N ILE A 147 -16.72 -1.85 -12.87
CA ILE A 147 -17.58 -0.65 -12.86
C ILE A 147 -18.10 -0.39 -11.46
N LEU A 148 -18.62 -1.39 -10.77
CA LEU A 148 -19.15 -1.25 -9.41
C LEU A 148 -18.08 -0.80 -8.42
N LEU A 149 -16.89 -1.41 -8.44
CA LEU A 149 -15.77 -1.01 -7.59
C LEU A 149 -15.32 0.42 -7.88
N GLY A 150 -15.21 0.79 -9.17
CA GLY A 150 -14.83 2.13 -9.57
C GLY A 150 -15.86 3.19 -9.13
N LEU A 151 -17.15 2.93 -9.32
CA LEU A 151 -18.21 3.85 -8.91
C LEU A 151 -18.30 4.00 -7.38
N LEU A 152 -18.17 2.90 -6.63
CA LEU A 152 -18.15 2.96 -5.16
C LEU A 152 -16.96 3.77 -4.66
N SER A 153 -15.76 3.51 -5.20
CA SER A 153 -14.55 4.25 -4.84
C SER A 153 -14.67 5.73 -5.16
N LEU A 154 -15.20 6.07 -6.33
CA LEU A 154 -15.45 7.45 -6.73
C LEU A 154 -16.44 8.14 -5.80
N ALA A 155 -17.55 7.47 -5.48
CA ALA A 155 -18.60 8.03 -4.65
C ALA A 155 -18.07 8.42 -3.26
N TYR A 156 -17.44 7.50 -2.52
CA TYR A 156 -16.99 7.84 -1.18
C TYR A 156 -15.82 8.83 -1.18
N SER A 157 -14.95 8.80 -2.20
CA SER A 157 -13.83 9.75 -2.32
C SER A 157 -14.31 11.17 -2.57
N LEU A 158 -15.30 11.36 -3.45
CA LEU A 158 -15.86 12.69 -3.74
C LEU A 158 -16.55 13.32 -2.54
N TYR A 159 -17.31 12.53 -1.76
CA TYR A 159 -18.07 13.06 -0.62
C TYR A 159 -17.21 13.24 0.64
N GLY A 160 -16.25 12.37 0.88
CA GLY A 160 -15.56 12.28 2.17
C GLY A 160 -14.23 13.02 2.26
N GLY A 161 -13.53 13.19 1.15
CA GLY A 161 -12.15 13.70 1.14
C GLY A 161 -11.19 12.80 1.93
N LEU A 162 -9.97 13.28 2.18
CA LEU A 162 -8.90 12.53 2.83
C LEU A 162 -9.28 12.02 4.24
N LYS A 163 -10.06 12.79 4.99
CA LYS A 163 -10.47 12.42 6.35
C LYS A 163 -11.36 11.19 6.38
N ALA A 164 -12.32 11.07 5.47
CA ALA A 164 -13.18 9.89 5.39
C ALA A 164 -12.38 8.67 4.93
N VAL A 165 -11.49 8.84 3.95
CA VAL A 165 -10.58 7.78 3.49
C VAL A 165 -9.74 7.26 4.66
N ALA A 166 -9.09 8.14 5.45
CA ALA A 166 -8.29 7.74 6.59
C ALA A 166 -9.07 6.94 7.66
N PHE A 167 -10.36 7.25 7.88
CA PHE A 167 -11.19 6.46 8.79
C PHE A 167 -11.60 5.11 8.22
N THR A 168 -11.91 5.02 6.94
CA THR A 168 -12.17 3.71 6.28
C THR A 168 -10.93 2.85 6.26
N ASP A 169 -9.75 3.43 6.10
CA ASP A 169 -8.46 2.75 6.13
C ASP A 169 -8.20 2.04 7.46
N ILE A 170 -8.58 2.65 8.57
CA ILE A 170 -8.45 2.04 9.91
C ILE A 170 -9.25 0.74 9.99
N ILE A 171 -10.48 0.75 9.51
CA ILE A 171 -11.35 -0.44 9.48
C ILE A 171 -10.75 -1.48 8.54
N GLN A 172 -10.30 -1.08 7.37
CA GLN A 172 -9.71 -1.95 6.37
C GLN A 172 -8.45 -2.64 6.88
N VAL A 173 -7.50 -1.91 7.49
CA VAL A 173 -6.28 -2.49 8.07
C VAL A 173 -6.60 -3.47 9.18
N SER A 174 -7.55 -3.13 10.05
CA SER A 174 -7.98 -4.02 11.11
C SER A 174 -8.51 -5.35 10.55
N LEU A 175 -9.42 -5.27 9.55
CA LEU A 175 -9.95 -6.47 8.88
C LEU A 175 -8.86 -7.26 8.18
N LEU A 176 -7.90 -6.62 7.52
CA LEU A 176 -6.78 -7.28 6.83
C LEU A 176 -5.88 -8.04 7.81
N ILE A 177 -5.56 -7.45 8.97
CA ILE A 177 -4.74 -8.12 9.99
C ILE A 177 -5.47 -9.36 10.52
N PHE A 178 -6.74 -9.22 10.94
CA PHE A 178 -7.51 -10.33 11.47
C PHE A 178 -7.73 -11.43 10.41
N ALA A 179 -8.09 -11.06 9.18
CA ALA A 179 -8.29 -12.01 8.09
C ALA A 179 -6.98 -12.73 7.73
N GLY A 180 -5.86 -12.01 7.63
CA GLY A 180 -4.56 -12.58 7.34
C GLY A 180 -4.12 -13.59 8.40
N LEU A 181 -4.24 -13.25 9.69
CA LEU A 181 -3.92 -14.16 10.79
C LEU A 181 -4.84 -15.38 10.79
N TYR A 182 -6.14 -15.18 10.56
CA TYR A 182 -7.11 -16.28 10.51
C TYR A 182 -6.84 -17.25 9.36
N VAL A 183 -6.60 -16.73 8.14
CA VAL A 183 -6.28 -17.56 6.96
C VAL A 183 -4.96 -18.32 7.18
N SER A 184 -3.94 -17.66 7.74
CA SER A 184 -2.67 -18.32 8.08
C SER A 184 -2.87 -19.44 9.09
N TYR A 185 -3.66 -19.20 10.14
CA TYR A 185 -3.98 -20.22 11.15
C TYR A 185 -4.70 -21.40 10.52
N VAL A 186 -5.75 -21.15 9.74
CA VAL A 186 -6.54 -22.22 9.10
C VAL A 186 -5.70 -23.00 8.09
N GLY A 187 -4.88 -22.32 7.28
CA GLY A 187 -4.01 -22.96 6.31
C GLY A 187 -2.98 -23.87 6.96
N LEU A 188 -2.28 -23.39 8.00
CA LEU A 188 -1.30 -24.18 8.72
C LEU A 188 -1.95 -25.35 9.48
N ASN A 189 -3.13 -25.15 10.06
CA ASN A 189 -3.87 -26.22 10.73
C ASN A 189 -4.36 -27.28 9.75
N ALA A 190 -4.70 -26.92 8.52
CA ALA A 190 -5.08 -27.87 7.47
C ALA A 190 -3.89 -28.73 7.01
N ILE A 191 -2.67 -28.16 6.95
CA ILE A 191 -1.43 -28.90 6.61
C ILE A 191 -1.14 -29.99 7.66
N SER A 192 -1.48 -29.77 8.92
CA SER A 192 -1.27 -30.71 10.02
C SER A 192 -2.44 -31.66 10.27
N ASP A 193 -3.42 -31.74 9.36
CA ASP A 193 -4.68 -32.50 9.55
C ASP A 193 -5.37 -32.20 10.88
N GLY A 194 -5.33 -30.93 11.32
CA GLY A 194 -5.97 -30.48 12.55
C GLY A 194 -5.14 -30.60 13.84
N SER A 195 -3.87 -31.01 13.74
CA SER A 195 -2.97 -31.15 14.91
C SER A 195 -2.49 -29.79 15.47
N GLY A 196 -2.75 -28.71 14.74
CA GLY A 196 -2.42 -27.33 15.16
C GLY A 196 -1.55 -26.57 14.16
N ALA A 197 -1.67 -25.24 14.18
CA ALA A 197 -0.94 -24.39 13.24
C ALA A 197 0.58 -24.46 13.40
N TRP A 198 1.08 -24.68 14.61
CA TRP A 198 2.52 -24.86 14.86
C TRP A 198 3.08 -26.12 14.21
N GLU A 199 2.35 -27.23 14.35
CA GLU A 199 2.70 -28.50 13.70
C GLU A 199 2.72 -28.32 12.18
N GLY A 200 1.68 -27.69 11.60
CA GLY A 200 1.64 -27.39 10.17
C GLY A 200 2.78 -26.53 9.68
N PHE A 201 3.22 -25.56 10.48
CA PHE A 201 4.39 -24.75 10.17
C PHE A 201 5.67 -25.61 10.14
N MET A 202 5.86 -26.50 11.11
CA MET A 202 7.03 -27.38 11.17
C MET A 202 7.04 -28.39 10.00
N ILE A 203 5.88 -28.92 9.61
CA ILE A 203 5.75 -29.78 8.43
C ILE A 203 6.15 -28.99 7.18
N LEU A 204 5.60 -27.81 6.99
CA LEU A 204 5.90 -26.98 5.82
C LEU A 204 7.40 -26.64 5.74
N GLN A 205 8.02 -26.30 6.86
CA GLN A 205 9.46 -26.01 6.91
C GLN A 205 10.33 -27.24 6.61
N SER A 206 9.90 -28.43 7.03
CA SER A 206 10.65 -29.64 6.78
C SER A 206 10.52 -30.18 5.35
N GLU A 207 9.35 -30.00 4.73
CA GLU A 207 9.07 -30.47 3.38
C GLU A 207 9.55 -29.49 2.29
N PHE A 208 9.53 -28.20 2.57
CA PHE A 208 9.89 -27.14 1.61
C PHE A 208 10.87 -26.13 2.21
N PRO A 209 12.05 -26.57 2.68
CA PRO A 209 13.02 -25.69 3.33
C PRO A 209 13.47 -24.52 2.43
N GLU A 210 13.56 -24.74 1.11
CA GLU A 210 13.92 -23.72 0.13
C GLU A 210 12.93 -22.53 0.05
N LYS A 211 11.66 -22.76 0.44
CA LYS A 211 10.66 -21.69 0.50
C LYS A 211 10.83 -20.74 1.69
N PHE A 212 11.67 -21.10 2.64
CA PHE A 212 12.03 -20.26 3.80
C PHE A 212 13.31 -19.46 3.60
N ASP A 213 13.97 -19.64 2.46
CA ASP A 213 15.15 -18.85 2.12
C ASP A 213 14.78 -17.38 1.92
N ALA A 214 15.47 -16.49 2.64
CA ALA A 214 15.26 -15.04 2.54
C ALA A 214 15.79 -14.45 1.22
N LEU A 215 16.66 -15.18 0.52
CA LEU A 215 17.29 -14.78 -0.73
C LEU A 215 17.36 -15.96 -1.67
N LEU A 216 16.98 -15.74 -2.92
CA LEU A 216 17.16 -16.73 -3.96
C LEU A 216 18.64 -16.81 -4.36
N SER A 217 19.18 -18.02 -4.39
CA SER A 217 20.54 -18.30 -4.87
C SER A 217 20.56 -18.38 -6.39
N TYR A 218 21.63 -17.87 -6.99
CA TYR A 218 21.83 -18.04 -8.43
C TYR A 218 22.09 -19.52 -8.76
N VAL A 219 21.29 -20.09 -9.64
CA VAL A 219 21.47 -21.42 -10.21
C VAL A 219 21.57 -21.26 -11.73
N PRO A 220 22.60 -21.85 -12.39
CA PRO A 220 22.72 -21.81 -13.84
C PRO A 220 21.50 -22.44 -14.52
N LYS A 221 21.06 -21.84 -15.64
CA LYS A 221 19.88 -22.28 -16.39
C LYS A 221 19.97 -23.73 -16.86
N GLU A 222 21.18 -24.21 -17.11
CA GLU A 222 21.46 -25.56 -17.55
C GLU A 222 21.26 -26.62 -16.46
N GLN A 223 21.35 -26.22 -15.18
CA GLN A 223 21.12 -27.07 -14.03
C GLN A 223 19.65 -27.08 -13.61
N ASP A 224 19.05 -25.93 -13.49
CA ASP A 224 17.64 -25.77 -13.14
C ASP A 224 17.04 -24.52 -13.84
N PRO A 225 16.32 -24.72 -14.94
CA PRO A 225 15.68 -23.61 -15.67
C PRO A 225 14.62 -22.87 -14.86
N GLU A 226 13.94 -23.54 -13.92
CA GLU A 226 12.89 -22.93 -13.08
C GLU A 226 13.52 -22.06 -12.01
N ALA A 227 14.48 -22.57 -11.26
CA ALA A 227 15.23 -21.81 -10.27
C ALA A 227 15.93 -20.59 -10.89
N TYR A 228 16.53 -20.75 -12.08
CA TYR A 228 17.07 -19.61 -12.84
C TYR A 228 16.00 -18.59 -13.20
N GLY A 229 14.84 -19.03 -13.67
CA GLY A 229 13.71 -18.17 -14.00
C GLY A 229 13.21 -17.38 -12.81
N ASN A 230 13.14 -18.01 -11.65
CA ASN A 230 12.76 -17.38 -10.38
C ASN A 230 13.81 -16.36 -9.92
N TYR A 231 15.11 -16.71 -10.01
CA TYR A 231 16.19 -15.77 -9.71
C TYR A 231 16.19 -14.54 -10.61
N VAL A 232 15.89 -14.69 -11.89
CA VAL A 232 15.82 -13.53 -12.82
C VAL A 232 14.66 -12.61 -12.48
N LYS A 233 13.54 -13.15 -12.02
CA LYS A 233 12.35 -12.36 -11.61
C LYS A 233 12.56 -11.66 -10.28
N LEU A 234 13.25 -12.31 -9.34
CA LEU A 234 13.54 -11.79 -8.00
C LEU A 234 15.07 -11.89 -7.73
N PRO A 235 15.88 -11.05 -8.39
CA PRO A 235 17.34 -11.17 -8.31
C PRO A 235 17.85 -10.81 -6.92
N GLY A 236 18.59 -11.71 -6.32
CA GLY A 236 19.07 -11.73 -4.94
C GLY A 236 19.66 -10.44 -4.36
N ILE A 237 20.70 -10.61 -3.53
CA ILE A 237 21.24 -9.57 -2.65
C ILE A 237 21.69 -8.27 -3.37
N TRP A 238 22.16 -8.37 -4.61
CA TRP A 238 22.65 -7.21 -5.34
C TRP A 238 21.55 -6.19 -5.67
N VAL A 239 20.33 -6.67 -5.95
CA VAL A 239 19.18 -5.80 -6.14
C VAL A 239 18.72 -5.19 -4.82
N LEU A 240 18.72 -5.98 -3.74
CA LEU A 240 18.36 -5.47 -2.40
C LEU A 240 19.32 -4.39 -1.91
N ILE A 241 20.64 -4.54 -2.14
CA ILE A 241 21.63 -3.53 -1.72
C ILE A 241 21.63 -2.32 -2.66
N GLY A 242 21.40 -2.52 -3.96
CA GLY A 242 21.51 -1.51 -5.00
C GLY A 242 20.16 -0.92 -5.44
N GLY A 243 19.57 -1.53 -6.45
CA GLY A 243 18.41 -0.96 -7.19
C GLY A 243 17.14 -0.79 -6.38
N MET A 244 16.90 -1.66 -5.40
CA MET A 244 15.67 -1.64 -4.60
C MET A 244 15.50 -0.36 -3.77
N TRP A 245 16.60 0.26 -3.34
CA TRP A 245 16.56 1.54 -2.62
C TRP A 245 15.98 2.66 -3.45
N ILE A 246 16.24 2.69 -4.76
CA ILE A 246 15.65 3.68 -5.68
C ILE A 246 14.13 3.54 -5.70
N ALA A 247 13.64 2.30 -5.82
CA ALA A 247 12.20 2.01 -5.80
C ALA A 247 11.57 2.39 -4.45
N HIS A 248 12.19 2.03 -3.34
CA HIS A 248 11.68 2.35 -2.00
C HIS A 248 11.66 3.86 -1.72
N PHE A 249 12.73 4.60 -2.05
CA PHE A 249 12.72 6.06 -1.86
C PHE A 249 11.73 6.76 -2.79
N TYR A 250 11.55 6.26 -4.02
CA TYR A 250 10.50 6.76 -4.88
C TYR A 250 9.12 6.49 -4.26
N TYR A 251 8.85 5.25 -3.90
CA TYR A 251 7.53 4.83 -3.42
C TYR A 251 7.15 5.51 -2.10
N TRP A 252 8.02 5.47 -1.10
CA TRP A 252 7.73 5.99 0.23
C TRP A 252 8.00 7.49 0.40
N GLY A 253 8.94 8.04 -0.35
CA GLY A 253 9.38 9.43 -0.20
C GLY A 253 8.77 10.41 -1.19
N THR A 254 8.48 9.96 -2.42
CA THR A 254 8.09 10.86 -3.50
C THR A 254 6.78 10.50 -4.19
N ASN A 255 6.16 9.37 -3.85
CA ASN A 255 4.89 9.00 -4.42
C ASN A 255 3.77 9.91 -3.88
N GLN A 256 3.00 10.50 -4.79
CA GLN A 256 2.06 11.57 -4.48
C GLN A 256 0.97 11.15 -3.49
N TYR A 257 0.36 9.97 -3.66
CA TYR A 257 -0.75 9.57 -2.81
C TYR A 257 -0.31 9.18 -1.40
N LEU A 258 0.91 8.68 -1.23
CA LEU A 258 1.48 8.39 0.08
C LEU A 258 1.99 9.66 0.77
N SER A 259 2.58 10.61 0.03
CA SER A 259 3.13 11.83 0.62
C SER A 259 2.05 12.75 1.21
N LEU A 260 0.84 12.76 0.66
CA LEU A 260 -0.29 13.54 1.22
C LEU A 260 -0.68 13.10 2.63
N ILE A 261 -0.55 11.81 2.95
CA ILE A 261 -0.88 11.26 4.26
C ILE A 261 0.13 11.74 5.33
N HIS A 262 1.38 11.96 4.94
CA HIS A 262 2.44 12.40 5.86
C HIS A 262 2.34 13.90 6.20
N ILE A 263 1.77 14.72 5.34
CA ILE A 263 1.72 16.18 5.45
C ILE A 263 0.45 16.64 6.16
#